data_41d3e5353e27b2f7cd802a081f6ca121
#
_entry.id   41d3e5353e27b2f7cd802a081f6ca121
#
_cell.length_a   1.000
_cell.length_b   1.000
_cell.length_c   1.000
_cell.angle_alpha   90.00
_cell.angle_beta   90.00
_cell.angle_gamma   90.00
#
_symmetry.space_group_name_H-M   'P 1'
#
loop_
_entity.id
_entity.type
_entity.pdbx_description
1 polymer ?
#
loop_
_entity_poly.entity_id
_entity_poly.type
_entity_poly.pdbx_seq_one_letter_code
_entity_poly.pdbx_strand_id
1 'polypeptide(L)' 'MKVRYDRKTDTLSMVLRDNVKVVESDEDKPGVILDYDKDGNLVSLEILDASRRVTDARKVDFQLAD' A
#
# COMPACT_ATOMS: atom_id res chain seq x y z
N MET A 1 2.42 -9.81 -5.67
CA MET A 1 1.71 -8.74 -4.95
C MET A 1 1.27 -9.24 -3.59
N LYS A 2 1.44 -8.42 -2.57
CA LYS A 2 1.08 -8.80 -1.20
C LYS A 2 0.26 -7.68 -0.57
N VAL A 3 -0.85 -8.04 0.10
CA VAL A 3 -1.66 -7.09 0.85
C VAL A 3 -1.62 -7.51 2.31
N ARG A 4 -1.34 -6.55 3.21
CA ARG A 4 -1.22 -6.83 4.63
C ARG A 4 -1.92 -5.73 5.43
N TYR A 5 -2.75 -6.15 6.38
CA TYR A 5 -3.35 -5.22 7.33
C TYR A 5 -2.78 -5.46 8.73
N ASP A 6 -2.17 -4.45 9.31
CA ASP A 6 -1.63 -4.51 10.67
C ASP A 6 -2.65 -3.88 11.61
N ARG A 7 -3.29 -4.70 12.43
CA ARG A 7 -4.33 -4.24 13.36
C ARG A 7 -3.78 -3.36 14.46
N LYS A 8 -2.54 -3.57 14.87
CA LYS A 8 -1.93 -2.81 15.97
C LYS A 8 -1.70 -1.35 15.58
N THR A 9 -1.28 -1.13 14.34
CA THR A 9 -0.97 0.20 13.83
C THR A 9 -2.07 0.74 12.95
N ASP A 10 -3.10 -0.06 12.67
CA ASP A 10 -4.19 0.29 11.75
C ASP A 10 -3.63 0.74 10.40
N THR A 11 -2.67 -0.04 9.88
CA THR A 11 -2.00 0.26 8.62
C THR A 11 -2.27 -0.83 7.60
N LEU A 12 -2.77 -0.42 6.44
CA LEU A 12 -2.95 -1.30 5.29
C LEU A 12 -1.79 -1.06 4.33
N SER A 13 -1.06 -2.12 3.98
CA SER A 13 0.06 -2.01 3.06
C SER A 13 -0.11 -2.95 1.89
N MET A 14 0.36 -2.51 0.72
CA MET A 14 0.35 -3.31 -0.49
C MET A 14 1.74 -3.26 -1.11
N VAL A 15 2.32 -4.44 -1.34
CA VAL A 15 3.59 -4.56 -2.06
C VAL A 15 3.25 -5.03 -3.47
N LEU A 16 3.46 -4.17 -4.43
CA LEU A 16 3.09 -4.42 -5.83
C LEU A 16 4.19 -5.11 -6.61
N ARG A 17 5.45 -4.86 -6.24
CA ARG A 17 6.61 -5.43 -6.92
C ARG A 17 7.55 -6.03 -5.88
N ASP A 18 7.90 -7.31 -6.05
CA ASP A 18 8.75 -8.03 -5.12
C ASP A 18 10.22 -7.79 -5.42
N ASN A 19 11.05 -7.82 -4.36
CA ASN A 19 12.51 -7.77 -4.48
C ASN A 19 13.02 -6.55 -5.24
N VAL A 20 12.33 -5.42 -5.08
CA VAL A 20 12.70 -4.16 -5.72
C VAL A 20 13.07 -3.16 -4.63
N LYS A 21 14.19 -2.46 -4.81
CA LYS A 21 14.65 -1.49 -3.83
C LYS A 21 13.86 -0.19 -3.95
N VAL A 22 13.35 0.28 -2.82
CA VAL A 22 12.69 1.59 -2.74
C VAL A 22 13.77 2.66 -2.63
N VAL A 23 13.73 3.67 -3.50
CA VAL A 23 14.68 4.77 -3.47
C VAL A 23 14.04 6.10 -3.11
N GLU A 24 12.71 6.18 -3.18
CA GLU A 24 11.97 7.40 -2.87
C GLU A 24 10.63 7.05 -2.26
N SER A 25 10.24 7.77 -1.22
CA SER A 25 8.92 7.65 -0.60
C SER A 25 8.27 9.02 -0.58
N ASP A 26 6.99 9.06 -0.86
CA ASP A 26 6.24 10.30 -0.98
C ASP A 26 4.94 10.20 -0.18
N GLU A 27 4.69 11.21 0.66
CA GLU A 27 3.43 11.31 1.41
C GLU A 27 2.73 12.60 1.00
N ASP A 28 2.33 12.68 -0.26
CA ASP A 28 1.68 13.86 -0.83
C ASP A 28 0.35 14.16 -0.13
N LYS A 29 -0.41 13.13 0.20
CA LYS A 29 -1.62 13.25 1.02
C LYS A 29 -1.33 12.63 2.38
N PRO A 30 -1.66 13.32 3.49
CA PRO A 30 -1.39 12.77 4.82
C PRO A 30 -1.97 11.38 5.00
N GLY A 31 -1.12 10.46 5.47
CA GLY A 31 -1.54 9.10 5.75
C GLY A 31 -1.55 8.16 4.55
N VAL A 32 -1.14 8.63 3.37
CA VAL A 32 -0.98 7.78 2.18
C VAL A 32 0.47 7.88 1.72
N ILE A 33 1.22 6.80 1.88
CA ILE A 33 2.65 6.77 1.58
C ILE A 33 2.88 5.92 0.35
N LEU A 34 3.53 6.49 -0.67
CA LEU A 34 3.84 5.81 -1.93
C LEU A 34 5.34 5.64 -2.05
N ASP A 35 5.77 4.42 -2.36
CA ASP A 35 7.19 4.06 -2.47
C ASP A 35 7.53 3.76 -3.92
N TYR A 36 8.65 4.32 -4.39
CA TYR A 36 9.06 4.22 -5.79
C TYR A 36 10.46 3.64 -5.94
N ASP A 37 10.70 2.96 -7.06
CA ASP A 37 12.04 2.51 -7.40
C ASP A 37 12.79 3.59 -8.18
N LYS A 38 14.01 3.26 -8.61
CA LYS A 38 14.89 4.21 -9.31
C LYS A 38 14.34 4.69 -10.65
N ASP A 39 13.43 3.91 -11.23
CA ASP A 39 12.83 4.22 -12.53
C ASP A 39 11.49 4.93 -12.39
N GLY A 40 11.08 5.25 -11.16
CA GLY A 40 9.82 5.93 -10.92
C GLY A 40 8.61 5.02 -10.89
N ASN A 41 8.81 3.70 -10.85
CA ASN A 41 7.69 2.76 -10.75
C ASN A 41 7.24 2.63 -9.30
N LEU A 42 5.94 2.53 -9.08
CA LEU A 42 5.39 2.32 -7.76
C LEU A 42 5.70 0.89 -7.29
N VAL A 43 6.39 0.78 -6.17
CA VAL A 43 6.76 -0.51 -5.58
C VAL A 43 5.75 -0.95 -4.53
N SER A 44 5.36 -0.04 -3.66
CA SER A 44 4.45 -0.34 -2.56
C SER A 44 3.72 0.91 -2.12
N LEU A 45 2.66 0.71 -1.34
CA LEU A 45 1.95 1.82 -0.73
C LEU A 45 1.47 1.44 0.66
N GLU A 46 1.29 2.43 1.52
CA GLU A 46 0.75 2.25 2.86
C GLU A 46 -0.34 3.27 3.11
N ILE A 47 -1.41 2.81 3.75
CA ILE A 47 -2.52 3.67 4.17
C ILE A 47 -2.59 3.62 5.69
N LEU A 48 -2.28 4.73 6.34
CA LEU A 48 -2.36 4.87 7.79
C LEU A 48 -3.81 5.19 8.17
N ASP A 49 -4.20 4.82 9.38
CA ASP A 49 -5.58 4.94 9.85
C ASP A 49 -6.55 4.26 8.86
N ALA A 50 -6.18 3.09 8.41
CA ALA A 50 -6.87 2.41 7.32
C ALA A 50 -8.35 2.13 7.63
N SER A 51 -8.67 1.80 8.88
CA SER A 51 -10.06 1.50 9.25
C SER A 51 -11.00 2.69 9.01
N ARG A 52 -10.45 3.90 8.97
CA ARG A 52 -11.23 5.13 8.78
C ARG A 52 -11.21 5.60 7.33
N ARG A 53 -10.36 5.01 6.49
CA ARG A 53 -10.13 5.47 5.12
C ARG A 53 -10.63 4.51 4.06
N VAL A 54 -10.64 3.20 4.35
CA VAL A 54 -11.10 2.19 3.39
C VAL A 54 -12.37 1.54 3.91
N THR A 55 -13.14 0.95 3.02
CA THR A 55 -14.44 0.36 3.37
C THR A 55 -14.29 -0.75 4.40
N ASP A 56 -13.36 -1.66 4.19
CA ASP A 56 -13.08 -2.73 5.15
C ASP A 56 -11.62 -3.12 5.02
N ALA A 57 -10.80 -2.69 6.00
CA ALA A 57 -9.37 -2.92 5.96
C ALA A 57 -8.99 -4.39 6.11
N ARG A 58 -9.91 -5.23 6.57
CA ARG A 58 -9.66 -6.65 6.80
C ARG A 58 -10.12 -7.52 5.64
N LYS A 59 -10.62 -6.92 4.56
CA LYS A 59 -11.19 -7.70 3.45
C LYS A 59 -10.73 -7.10 2.13
N VAL A 60 -10.20 -7.96 1.26
CA VAL A 60 -9.83 -7.58 -0.10
C VAL A 60 -10.59 -8.49 -1.06
N ASP A 61 -11.27 -7.87 -2.02
CA ASP A 61 -11.97 -8.59 -3.06
C ASP A 61 -11.20 -8.41 -4.37
N PHE A 62 -10.46 -9.46 -4.75
CA PHE A 62 -9.68 -9.45 -5.99
C PHE A 62 -10.53 -10.05 -7.11
N GLN A 63 -10.69 -9.33 -8.19
CA GLN A 63 -11.46 -9.77 -9.34
C GLN A 63 -10.61 -9.72 -10.60
N LEU A 64 -10.65 -10.80 -11.38
CA LEU A 64 -10.02 -10.86 -12.68
C LEU A 64 -11.09 -10.64 -13.74
N ALA A 65 -11.01 -9.52 -14.44
CA ALA A 65 -11.95 -9.19 -15.50
C ALA A 65 -11.40 -9.67 -16.84
N ASP A 66 -12.17 -10.46 -17.57
CA ASP A 66 -11.77 -10.99 -18.88
C ASP A 66 -12.50 -10.26 -20.00
#